data_4c4464210ab3eac3744be3dafd90c95f
#
_entry.id   4c4464210ab3eac3744be3dafd90c95f
#
_cell.length_a   1.000
_cell.length_b   1.000
_cell.length_c   1.000
_cell.angle_alpha   90.00
_cell.angle_beta   90.00
_cell.angle_gamma   90.00
#
_symmetry.space_group_name_H-M   'P 1'
#
loop_
_entity.id
_entity.type
_entity.pdbx_description
1 polymer ?
#
loop_
_entity_poly.entity_id
_entity_poly.type
_entity_poly.pdbx_seq_one_letter_code
_entity_poly.pdbx_strand_id
1 'polypeptide(L)'
;MKDLLVIVPAYNEEMNITNVINELREDIKEADILVINDCSTDNTPKILEEMKVNYITTPFNLRYAGGVQTGFKYALAKGYKYVAQFDGDGQHVASELNKMFQKMS
;
A
#
# COMPACT_ATOMS: atom_id res chain seq x y z
N MET A 1 8.11 7.37 -12.40
CA MET A 1 7.56 7.47 -11.02
C MET A 1 6.40 8.44 -11.03
N LYS A 2 5.28 8.04 -10.46
CA LYS A 2 4.10 8.90 -10.37
C LYS A 2 4.24 9.84 -9.18
N ASP A 3 3.37 10.86 -9.10
CA ASP A 3 3.45 11.84 -8.01
C ASP A 3 2.91 11.32 -6.69
N LEU A 4 1.94 10.41 -6.76
CA LEU A 4 1.26 9.85 -5.58
C LEU A 4 1.76 8.45 -5.29
N LEU A 5 2.13 8.19 -4.04
CA LEU A 5 2.38 6.84 -3.54
C LEU A 5 1.27 6.46 -2.58
N VAL A 6 0.65 5.31 -2.80
CA VAL A 6 -0.30 4.72 -1.86
C VAL A 6 0.43 3.64 -1.07
N ILE A 7 0.45 3.82 0.25
CA ILE A 7 1.07 2.88 1.18
C ILE A 7 -0.01 1.95 1.72
N VAL A 8 0.19 0.65 1.60
CA VAL A 8 -0.75 -0.37 2.06
C VAL A 8 -0.07 -1.20 3.15
N PRO A 9 -0.27 -0.87 4.43
CA PRO A 9 0.25 -1.73 5.49
C PRO A 9 -0.57 -3.01 5.55
N ALA A 10 0.10 -4.16 5.63
CA ALA A 10 -0.56 -5.46 5.60
C ALA A 10 0.13 -6.43 6.56
N TYR A 11 -0.67 -7.10 7.37
CA TYR A 11 -0.21 -8.19 8.24
C TYR A 11 -1.25 -9.29 8.19
N ASN A 12 -0.86 -10.46 7.63
CA ASN A 12 -1.76 -11.62 7.49
C ASN A 12 -3.07 -11.25 6.80
N GLU A 13 -2.96 -10.60 5.63
CA GLU A 13 -4.10 -10.13 4.85
C GLU A 13 -4.34 -10.98 3.60
N GLU A 14 -3.98 -12.27 3.61
CA GLU A 14 -4.12 -13.12 2.42
C GLU A 14 -5.55 -13.17 1.88
N MET A 15 -6.56 -13.00 2.74
CA MET A 15 -7.96 -13.04 2.34
C MET A 15 -8.40 -11.76 1.61
N ASN A 16 -7.72 -10.65 1.83
CA ASN A 16 -8.16 -9.34 1.34
C ASN A 16 -7.19 -8.67 0.38
N ILE A 17 -5.90 -9.00 0.46
CA ILE A 17 -4.86 -8.21 -0.21
C ILE A 17 -5.02 -8.17 -1.73
N THR A 18 -5.43 -9.28 -2.35
CA THR A 18 -5.65 -9.32 -3.80
C THR A 18 -6.71 -8.32 -4.23
N ASN A 19 -7.84 -8.31 -3.52
CA ASN A 19 -8.93 -7.38 -3.82
C ASN A 19 -8.52 -5.94 -3.61
N VAL A 20 -7.78 -5.65 -2.54
CA VAL A 20 -7.30 -4.31 -2.23
C VAL A 20 -6.38 -3.80 -3.36
N ILE A 21 -5.42 -4.61 -3.78
CA ILE A 21 -4.49 -4.20 -4.83
C ILE A 21 -5.22 -4.00 -6.16
N ASN A 22 -6.13 -4.89 -6.52
CA ASN A 22 -6.91 -4.75 -7.75
C ASN A 22 -7.78 -3.51 -7.74
N GLU A 23 -8.43 -3.21 -6.60
CA GLU A 23 -9.23 -1.99 -6.46
C GLU A 23 -8.37 -0.75 -6.65
N LEU A 24 -7.19 -0.71 -6.02
CA LEU A 24 -6.28 0.42 -6.16
C LEU A 24 -5.81 0.59 -7.61
N ARG A 25 -5.49 -0.51 -8.28
CA ARG A 25 -5.03 -0.46 -9.68
C ARG A 25 -6.11 0.03 -10.63
N GLU A 26 -7.37 -0.30 -10.36
CA GLU A 26 -8.49 0.15 -11.18
C GLU A 26 -8.89 1.58 -10.89
N ASP A 27 -8.98 1.95 -9.62
CA ASP A 27 -9.58 3.21 -9.20
C ASP A 27 -8.58 4.35 -9.04
N ILE A 28 -7.28 4.04 -8.83
CA ILE A 28 -6.26 5.08 -8.63
C ILE A 28 -5.09 4.81 -9.58
N LYS A 29 -5.32 5.08 -10.87
CA LYS A 29 -4.31 4.82 -11.91
C LYS A 29 -3.13 5.79 -11.85
N GLU A 30 -3.30 6.93 -11.18
CA GLU A 30 -2.26 7.95 -11.03
C GLU A 30 -1.30 7.66 -9.87
N ALA A 31 -1.47 6.53 -9.18
CA ALA A 31 -0.66 6.22 -8.01
C ALA A 31 0.26 5.04 -8.24
N ASP A 32 1.43 5.10 -7.64
CA ASP A 32 2.26 3.92 -7.41
C ASP A 32 1.78 3.28 -6.10
N ILE A 33 1.93 1.97 -6.00
CA ILE A 33 1.49 1.21 -4.82
C ILE A 33 2.71 0.59 -4.15
N LEU A 34 2.80 0.76 -2.84
CA LEU A 34 3.81 0.09 -2.03
C LEU A 34 3.11 -0.63 -0.87
N VAL A 35 3.23 -1.94 -0.82
CA VAL A 35 2.71 -2.73 0.29
C VAL A 35 3.82 -2.90 1.33
N ILE A 36 3.50 -2.63 2.59
CA ILE A 36 4.40 -2.92 3.70
C ILE A 36 3.92 -4.23 4.32
N ASN A 37 4.62 -5.31 3.97
CA ASN A 37 4.33 -6.63 4.54
C ASN A 37 5.00 -6.73 5.90
N ASP A 38 4.22 -6.57 6.96
CA ASP A 38 4.72 -6.48 8.32
C ASP A 38 4.97 -7.87 8.92
N CYS A 39 5.90 -8.61 8.32
CA CYS A 39 6.31 -9.94 8.78
C CYS A 39 5.15 -10.94 8.83
N SER A 40 4.33 -10.98 7.75
CA SER A 40 3.19 -11.89 7.67
C SER A 40 3.63 -13.35 7.75
N THR A 41 2.82 -14.16 8.42
CA THR A 41 3.06 -15.60 8.57
C THR A 41 2.17 -16.46 7.66
N ASP A 42 1.24 -15.83 6.95
CA ASP A 42 0.34 -16.50 5.99
C ASP A 42 0.89 -16.40 4.56
N ASN A 43 0.03 -16.52 3.56
CA ASN A 43 0.42 -16.46 2.15
C ASN A 43 0.50 -15.04 1.59
N THR A 44 0.37 -14.00 2.41
CA THR A 44 0.46 -12.62 1.95
C THR A 44 1.71 -12.35 1.10
N PRO A 45 2.94 -12.72 1.54
CA PRO A 45 4.13 -12.46 0.72
C PRO A 45 4.08 -13.13 -0.64
N LYS A 46 3.56 -14.36 -0.70
CA LYS A 46 3.45 -15.11 -1.96
C LYS A 46 2.49 -14.42 -2.92
N ILE A 47 1.37 -13.93 -2.41
CA ILE A 47 0.40 -13.19 -3.22
C ILE A 47 1.01 -11.92 -3.78
N LEU A 48 1.75 -11.17 -2.96
CA LEU A 48 2.41 -9.94 -3.42
C LEU A 48 3.40 -10.23 -4.54
N GLU A 49 4.15 -11.32 -4.43
CA GLU A 49 5.08 -11.74 -5.46
C GLU A 49 4.36 -12.07 -6.76
N GLU A 50 3.27 -12.83 -6.68
CA GLU A 50 2.49 -13.23 -7.84
C GLU A 50 1.82 -12.03 -8.53
N MET A 51 1.40 -11.04 -7.76
CA MET A 51 0.75 -9.84 -8.30
C MET A 51 1.74 -8.82 -8.85
N LYS A 52 3.04 -9.04 -8.64
CA LYS A 52 4.10 -8.14 -9.12
C LYS A 52 3.91 -6.71 -8.62
N VAL A 53 3.45 -6.57 -7.39
CA VAL A 53 3.34 -5.27 -6.74
C VAL A 53 4.60 -5.00 -5.94
N ASN A 54 4.99 -3.74 -5.83
CA ASN A 54 6.14 -3.37 -5.00
C ASN A 54 5.80 -3.56 -3.53
N TYR A 55 6.67 -4.22 -2.79
CA TYR A 55 6.47 -4.42 -1.37
C TYR A 55 7.80 -4.47 -0.62
N ILE A 56 7.72 -4.14 0.67
CA ILE A 56 8.82 -4.25 1.61
C ILE A 56 8.37 -5.19 2.72
N THR A 57 9.19 -6.19 3.04
CA THR A 57 8.92 -7.08 4.16
C THR A 57 9.77 -6.64 5.35
N THR A 58 9.13 -6.37 6.49
CA THR A 58 9.85 -6.03 7.70
C THR A 58 10.43 -7.27 8.34
N PRO A 59 11.61 -7.18 9.02
CA PRO A 59 12.25 -8.36 9.60
C PRO A 59 11.52 -8.91 10.82
N PHE A 60 10.64 -8.10 11.43
CA PHE A 60 9.80 -8.52 12.55
C PHE A 60 8.56 -7.62 12.55
N ASN A 61 7.53 -8.01 13.31
CA ASN A 61 6.28 -7.25 13.31
C ASN A 61 6.49 -5.89 13.98
N LEU A 62 6.39 -4.82 13.20
CA LEU A 62 6.52 -3.44 13.67
C LEU A 62 5.20 -2.84 14.09
N ARG A 63 4.11 -3.59 13.94
CA ARG A 63 2.75 -3.15 14.13
C ARG A 63 2.39 -2.05 13.12
N TYR A 64 1.14 -1.61 13.18
CA TYR A 64 0.58 -0.69 12.18
C TYR A 64 1.40 0.59 12.02
N ALA A 65 1.67 1.27 13.13
CA ALA A 65 2.38 2.56 13.08
C ALA A 65 3.79 2.42 12.50
N GLY A 66 4.52 1.36 12.86
CA GLY A 66 5.86 1.13 12.33
C GLY A 66 5.86 0.84 10.84
N GLY A 67 4.86 0.08 10.35
CA GLY A 67 4.71 -0.18 8.93
C GLY A 67 4.44 1.09 8.14
N VAL A 68 3.53 1.93 8.63
CA VAL A 68 3.20 3.22 8.00
C VAL A 68 4.43 4.12 7.95
N GLN A 69 5.20 4.20 9.04
CA GLN A 69 6.43 4.99 9.07
C GLN A 69 7.45 4.50 8.05
N THR A 70 7.57 3.19 7.87
CA THR A 70 8.45 2.61 6.85
C THR A 70 8.05 3.09 5.46
N GLY A 71 6.75 3.09 5.17
CA GLY A 71 6.24 3.58 3.90
C GLY A 71 6.51 5.06 3.68
N PHE A 72 6.33 5.89 4.71
CA PHE A 72 6.62 7.32 4.60
C PHE A 72 8.09 7.60 4.36
N LYS A 73 8.99 6.86 5.02
CA LYS A 73 10.42 6.98 4.78
C LYS A 73 10.79 6.63 3.34
N TYR A 74 10.18 5.58 2.82
CA TYR A 74 10.37 5.21 1.42
C TYR A 74 9.92 6.32 0.49
N ALA A 75 8.72 6.87 0.72
CA ALA A 75 8.17 7.94 -0.10
C ALA A 75 9.08 9.17 -0.10
N LEU A 76 9.58 9.54 1.06
CA LEU A 76 10.48 10.68 1.20
C LEU A 76 11.79 10.45 0.44
N ALA A 77 12.38 9.27 0.59
CA ALA A 77 13.64 8.92 -0.08
C ALA A 77 13.50 8.90 -1.60
N LYS A 78 12.33 8.51 -2.12
CA LYS A 78 12.08 8.45 -3.57
C LYS A 78 11.58 9.76 -4.15
N GLY A 79 11.18 10.72 -3.32
CA GLY A 79 10.76 12.04 -3.79
C GLY A 79 9.31 12.13 -4.25
N TYR A 80 8.42 11.30 -3.69
CA TYR A 80 7.00 11.39 -4.00
C TYR A 80 6.42 12.71 -3.53
N LYS A 81 5.56 13.29 -4.34
CA LYS A 81 4.94 14.58 -4.05
C LYS A 81 3.76 14.44 -3.09
N TYR A 82 3.03 13.35 -3.20
CA TYR A 82 1.88 13.04 -2.36
C TYR A 82 1.98 11.61 -1.85
N VAL A 83 1.54 11.40 -0.63
CA VAL A 83 1.52 10.08 0.01
C VAL A 83 0.16 9.88 0.64
N ALA A 84 -0.43 8.71 0.41
CA ALA A 84 -1.70 8.34 1.02
C ALA A 84 -1.59 6.93 1.59
N GLN A 85 -2.41 6.63 2.57
CA GLN A 85 -2.46 5.32 3.20
C GLN A 85 -3.79 4.65 2.85
N PHE A 86 -3.73 3.34 2.59
CA PHE A 86 -4.92 2.54 2.31
C PHE A 86 -4.77 1.21 3.02
N ASP A 87 -5.70 0.88 3.92
CA ASP A 87 -5.57 -0.33 4.74
C ASP A 87 -5.73 -1.61 3.93
N GLY A 88 -4.89 -2.60 4.22
CA GLY A 88 -4.88 -3.89 3.53
C GLY A 88 -6.09 -4.76 3.82
N ASP A 89 -6.92 -4.39 4.79
CA ASP A 89 -8.16 -5.09 5.13
C ASP A 89 -9.37 -4.63 4.32
N GLY A 90 -9.19 -3.62 3.45
CA GLY A 90 -10.25 -3.15 2.58
C GLY A 90 -11.28 -2.23 3.23
N GLN A 91 -10.98 -1.67 4.39
CA GLN A 91 -11.91 -0.77 5.08
C GLN A 91 -12.07 0.58 4.38
N HIS A 92 -11.13 0.96 3.54
CA HIS A 92 -11.21 2.20 2.77
C HIS A 92 -11.72 1.93 1.36
N VAL A 93 -12.27 2.95 0.72
CA VAL A 93 -12.73 2.87 -0.67
C VAL A 93 -11.77 3.63 -1.55
N ALA A 94 -11.14 2.94 -2.50
CA ALA A 94 -10.09 3.51 -3.33
C ALA A 94 -10.59 4.68 -4.18
N SER A 95 -11.84 4.62 -4.66
CA SER A 95 -12.41 5.73 -5.45
C SER A 95 -12.51 7.01 -4.63
N GLU A 96 -12.77 6.91 -3.33
CA GLU A 96 -12.80 8.09 -2.46
C GLU A 96 -11.42 8.69 -2.30
N LEU A 97 -10.40 7.86 -2.16
CA LEU A 97 -9.02 8.32 -2.07
C LEU A 97 -8.60 9.04 -3.36
N ASN A 98 -8.99 8.50 -4.51
CA ASN A 98 -8.70 9.13 -5.80
C ASN A 98 -9.36 10.50 -5.92
N LYS A 99 -10.61 10.63 -5.46
CA LYS A 99 -11.30 11.92 -5.45
C LYS A 99 -10.56 12.96 -4.60
N MET A 100 -10.06 12.53 -3.44
CA MET A 100 -9.27 13.40 -2.58
C MET A 100 -7.99 13.85 -3.28
N PHE A 101 -7.30 12.94 -3.94
CA PHE A 101 -6.08 13.26 -4.68
C PHE A 101 -6.36 14.25 -5.82
N GLN A 102 -7.45 14.06 -6.56
CA GLN A 102 -7.82 14.95 -7.66
C GLN A 102 -8.07 16.37 -7.16
N LYS A 103 -8.63 16.52 -5.96
CA LYS A 103 -8.83 17.83 -5.35
C LYS A 103 -7.53 18.50 -4.95
N MET A 104 -6.52 17.72 -4.55
CA MET A 104 -5.24 18.25 -4.12
C MET A 104 -4.35 18.65 -5.29
N SER A 105 -4.53 18.02 -6.41
CA SER A 105 -3.75 18.31 -7.60
C SER A 105 -4.48 19.31 -8.50
#